data_15309a422fa19091df2c8ab9a80586e4
#
_entry.id   15309a422fa19091df2c8ab9a80586e4
#
_cell.length_a   1.000
_cell.length_b   1.000
_cell.length_c   1.000
_cell.angle_alpha   90.00
_cell.angle_beta   90.00
_cell.angle_gamma   90.00
#
_symmetry.space_group_name_H-M   'P 1'
#
loop_
_entity.id
_entity.type
_entity.pdbx_description
1 polymer ?
#
loop_
_entity_poly.entity_id
_entity_poly.type
_entity_poly.pdbx_seq_one_letter_code
_entity_poly.pdbx_strand_id
1 'polypeptide(L)'
;MKKVVFLLMMMTVLLSSCGEYNKILKSTDYELKYSYAKKYFNAKQYSKSATLLDELVTIFKGTAYAEESLYLLAQSYYGQKDYQTASQYFETYYTTYPKGEFTELSRFYSGYGLYLDSPDPRLDQSQTYKAIEQLQLYLEYYPQSERAKEAQNIMFELQEKLAYKELLAVRLYFNLGTYMGNNYLSCVITAQNALKN
;
A
#
# COMPACT_ATOMS: atom_id res chain seq x y z
N MET A 1 6.80 -1.07 46.61
CA MET A 1 6.67 -2.51 46.38
C MET A 1 5.53 -2.85 45.40
N LYS A 2 4.26 -2.40 45.60
CA LYS A 2 3.13 -2.72 44.71
C LYS A 2 3.36 -2.33 43.23
N LYS A 3 3.98 -1.18 42.95
CA LYS A 3 4.30 -0.73 41.56
C LYS A 3 5.36 -1.60 40.86
N VAL A 4 6.35 -2.09 41.62
CA VAL A 4 7.41 -2.98 41.10
C VAL A 4 6.85 -4.37 40.79
N VAL A 5 5.97 -4.89 41.66
CA VAL A 5 5.29 -6.17 41.43
C VAL A 5 4.37 -6.09 40.21
N PHE A 6 3.65 -4.98 40.03
CA PHE A 6 2.81 -4.75 38.85
C PHE A 6 3.64 -4.66 37.56
N LEU A 7 4.81 -4.00 37.62
CA LEU A 7 5.74 -3.88 36.47
C LEU A 7 6.37 -5.24 36.12
N LEU A 8 6.74 -6.04 37.12
CA LEU A 8 7.23 -7.43 36.94
C LEU A 8 6.16 -8.34 36.36
N MET A 9 4.91 -8.22 36.84
CA MET A 9 3.78 -8.99 36.30
C MET A 9 3.45 -8.61 34.86
N MET A 10 3.55 -7.35 34.49
CA MET A 10 3.40 -6.87 33.12
C MET A 10 4.53 -7.38 32.20
N MET A 11 5.75 -7.48 32.72
CA MET A 11 6.93 -7.94 31.97
C MET A 11 6.86 -9.47 31.70
N THR A 12 6.30 -10.26 32.61
CA THR A 12 6.12 -11.71 32.40
C THR A 12 5.08 -12.05 31.32
N VAL A 13 4.02 -11.24 31.18
CA VAL A 13 3.00 -11.37 30.13
C VAL A 13 3.58 -11.08 28.74
N LEU A 14 4.53 -10.17 28.64
CA LEU A 14 5.21 -9.84 27.36
C LEU A 14 6.15 -10.97 26.90
N LEU A 15 6.80 -11.68 27.81
CA LEU A 15 7.73 -12.76 27.48
C LEU A 15 7.03 -14.05 27.01
N SER A 16 5.81 -14.34 27.48
CA SER A 16 5.06 -15.53 27.08
C SER A 16 4.53 -15.48 25.63
N SER A 17 4.25 -14.28 25.10
CA SER A 17 3.75 -14.09 23.72
C SER A 17 4.77 -14.44 22.64
N CYS A 18 6.06 -14.31 22.92
CA CYS A 18 7.12 -14.57 21.94
C CYS A 18 7.36 -16.09 21.73
N GLY A 19 7.14 -16.90 22.76
CA GLY A 19 7.30 -18.35 22.68
C GLY A 19 6.22 -19.05 21.84
N GLU A 20 4.97 -18.60 21.97
CA GLU A 20 3.84 -19.14 21.20
C GLU A 20 4.02 -18.87 19.70
N TYR A 21 4.36 -17.65 19.32
CA TYR A 21 4.58 -17.28 17.92
C TYR A 21 5.68 -18.11 17.26
N ASN A 22 6.82 -18.28 17.92
CA ASN A 22 7.94 -19.08 17.40
C ASN A 22 7.57 -20.56 17.23
N LYS A 23 6.72 -21.10 18.10
CA LYS A 23 6.20 -22.47 17.98
C LYS A 23 5.32 -22.59 16.73
N ILE A 24 4.41 -21.64 16.51
CA ILE A 24 3.52 -21.62 15.35
C ILE A 24 4.31 -21.42 14.05
N LEU A 25 5.28 -20.51 14.05
CA LEU A 25 6.12 -20.24 12.87
C LEU A 25 6.82 -21.53 12.37
N LYS A 26 7.25 -22.39 13.30
CA LYS A 26 7.94 -23.67 12.99
C LYS A 26 6.97 -24.84 12.80
N SER A 27 5.68 -24.65 12.98
CA SER A 27 4.68 -25.71 12.84
C SER A 27 4.54 -26.14 11.38
N THR A 28 4.36 -27.43 11.16
CA THR A 28 3.95 -28.01 9.87
C THR A 28 2.43 -28.24 9.78
N ASP A 29 1.69 -27.90 10.83
CA ASP A 29 0.23 -27.85 10.81
C ASP A 29 -0.20 -26.53 10.18
N TYR A 30 -0.47 -26.55 8.88
CA TYR A 30 -0.77 -25.36 8.09
C TYR A 30 -2.16 -24.78 8.37
N GLU A 31 -3.14 -25.61 8.78
CA GLU A 31 -4.46 -25.12 9.20
C GLU A 31 -4.37 -24.38 10.53
N LEU A 32 -3.62 -24.93 11.48
CA LEU A 32 -3.32 -24.25 12.74
C LEU A 32 -2.57 -22.94 12.47
N LYS A 33 -1.52 -22.96 11.63
CA LYS A 33 -0.75 -21.76 11.25
C LYS A 33 -1.66 -20.68 10.63
N TYR A 34 -2.60 -21.07 9.78
CA TYR A 34 -3.58 -20.17 9.17
C TYR A 34 -4.53 -19.57 10.22
N SER A 35 -5.02 -20.35 11.14
CA SER A 35 -5.87 -19.84 12.22
C SER A 35 -5.16 -18.78 13.06
N TYR A 36 -3.87 -18.99 13.33
CA TYR A 36 -3.04 -17.99 14.02
C TYR A 36 -2.73 -16.76 13.16
N ALA A 37 -2.54 -16.91 11.86
CA ALA A 37 -2.38 -15.77 10.96
C ALA A 37 -3.62 -14.86 11.01
N LYS A 38 -4.83 -15.44 10.97
CA LYS A 38 -6.10 -14.71 11.16
C LYS A 38 -6.21 -14.08 12.56
N LYS A 39 -5.82 -14.80 13.61
CA LYS A 39 -5.79 -14.27 14.98
C LYS A 39 -4.87 -13.04 15.08
N TYR A 40 -3.66 -13.10 14.51
CA TYR A 40 -2.73 -11.97 14.51
C TYR A 40 -3.22 -10.81 13.64
N PHE A 41 -3.83 -11.09 12.50
CA PHE A 41 -4.46 -10.08 11.65
C PHE A 41 -5.54 -9.30 12.42
N ASN A 42 -6.49 -10.00 13.04
CA ASN A 42 -7.57 -9.41 13.83
C ASN A 42 -7.06 -8.61 15.04
N ALA A 43 -5.93 -9.04 15.62
CA ALA A 43 -5.23 -8.30 16.68
C ALA A 43 -4.35 -7.15 16.17
N LYS A 44 -4.42 -6.82 14.87
CA LYS A 44 -3.60 -5.80 14.19
C LYS A 44 -2.08 -6.03 14.32
N GLN A 45 -1.67 -7.27 14.59
CA GLN A 45 -0.27 -7.69 14.59
C GLN A 45 0.15 -8.10 13.17
N TYR A 46 0.03 -7.16 12.24
CA TYR A 46 0.12 -7.39 10.81
C TYR A 46 1.45 -8.03 10.37
N SER A 47 2.57 -7.66 11.00
CA SER A 47 3.88 -8.26 10.67
C SER A 47 3.91 -9.76 10.97
N LYS A 48 3.34 -10.21 12.11
CA LYS A 48 3.25 -11.63 12.42
C LYS A 48 2.30 -12.37 11.48
N SER A 49 1.17 -11.74 11.14
CA SER A 49 0.21 -12.28 10.18
C SER A 49 0.85 -12.45 8.81
N ALA A 50 1.48 -11.41 8.28
CA ALA A 50 2.15 -11.45 6.98
C ALA A 50 3.20 -12.57 6.91
N THR A 51 4.08 -12.67 7.91
CA THR A 51 5.11 -13.71 7.95
C THR A 51 4.55 -15.14 7.88
N LEU A 52 3.41 -15.40 8.52
CA LEU A 52 2.76 -16.71 8.42
C LEU A 52 2.07 -16.91 7.07
N LEU A 53 1.44 -15.87 6.54
CA LEU A 53 0.71 -15.90 5.27
C LEU A 53 1.63 -16.01 4.07
N ASP A 54 2.84 -15.43 4.10
CA ASP A 54 3.83 -15.54 3.01
C ASP A 54 4.14 -17.01 2.66
N GLU A 55 4.27 -17.86 3.66
CA GLU A 55 4.44 -19.30 3.47
C GLU A 55 3.13 -19.96 2.98
N LEU A 56 2.01 -19.62 3.65
CA LEU A 56 0.72 -20.28 3.43
C LEU A 56 0.13 -20.02 2.03
N VAL A 57 0.34 -18.84 1.45
CA VAL A 57 -0.15 -18.50 0.10
C VAL A 57 0.42 -19.48 -0.94
N THR A 58 1.66 -19.93 -0.77
CA THR A 58 2.27 -20.92 -1.66
C THR A 58 1.71 -22.32 -1.40
N ILE A 59 1.56 -22.71 -0.13
CA ILE A 59 1.12 -24.06 0.27
C ILE A 59 -0.36 -24.28 -0.06
N PHE A 60 -1.20 -23.26 0.13
CA PHE A 60 -2.64 -23.36 -0.11
C PHE A 60 -3.05 -23.18 -1.56
N LYS A 61 -2.11 -23.01 -2.49
CA LYS A 61 -2.42 -22.84 -3.91
C LYS A 61 -3.31 -23.96 -4.42
N GLY A 62 -4.47 -23.59 -4.95
CA GLY A 62 -5.47 -24.56 -5.43
C GLY A 62 -6.40 -25.16 -4.36
N THR A 63 -6.30 -24.71 -3.11
CA THR A 63 -7.22 -25.10 -2.03
C THR A 63 -8.26 -24.00 -1.78
N ALA A 64 -9.27 -24.32 -0.94
CA ALA A 64 -10.28 -23.35 -0.50
C ALA A 64 -9.71 -22.18 0.32
N TYR A 65 -8.52 -22.33 0.90
CA TYR A 65 -7.86 -21.28 1.70
C TYR A 65 -7.04 -20.30 0.88
N ALA A 66 -6.76 -20.61 -0.39
CA ALA A 66 -5.82 -19.87 -1.24
C ALA A 66 -6.24 -18.41 -1.43
N GLU A 67 -7.50 -18.18 -1.76
CA GLU A 67 -8.04 -16.86 -2.06
C GLU A 67 -8.00 -15.94 -0.83
N GLU A 68 -8.58 -16.38 0.30
CA GLU A 68 -8.61 -15.60 1.53
C GLU A 68 -7.18 -15.33 2.05
N SER A 69 -6.28 -16.31 1.97
CA SER A 69 -4.89 -16.16 2.42
C SER A 69 -4.15 -15.06 1.66
N LEU A 70 -4.31 -15.00 0.35
CA LEU A 70 -3.67 -13.98 -0.50
C LEU A 70 -4.22 -12.58 -0.19
N TYR A 71 -5.54 -12.47 -0.02
CA TYR A 71 -6.16 -11.20 0.36
C TYR A 71 -5.71 -10.73 1.75
N LEU A 72 -5.69 -11.60 2.74
CA LEU A 72 -5.22 -11.29 4.09
C LEU A 72 -3.73 -10.90 4.11
N LEU A 73 -2.91 -11.51 3.24
CA LEU A 73 -1.51 -11.14 3.09
C LEU A 73 -1.38 -9.70 2.58
N ALA A 74 -2.09 -9.36 1.50
CA ALA A 74 -2.12 -8.00 0.97
C ALA A 74 -2.58 -6.98 2.04
N GLN A 75 -3.66 -7.31 2.76
CA GLN A 75 -4.18 -6.48 3.86
C GLN A 75 -3.18 -6.36 5.03
N SER A 76 -2.40 -7.41 5.29
CA SER A 76 -1.38 -7.38 6.35
C SER A 76 -0.23 -6.44 6.01
N TYR A 77 0.23 -6.41 4.76
CA TYR A 77 1.21 -5.41 4.31
C TYR A 77 0.62 -3.99 4.31
N TYR A 78 -0.64 -3.85 3.88
CA TYR A 78 -1.34 -2.56 3.96
C TYR A 78 -1.41 -2.04 5.40
N GLY A 79 -1.75 -2.91 6.36
CA GLY A 79 -1.80 -2.56 7.78
C GLY A 79 -0.43 -2.22 8.39
N GLN A 80 0.66 -2.71 7.81
CA GLN A 80 2.04 -2.33 8.14
C GLN A 80 2.47 -1.00 7.50
N LYS A 81 1.64 -0.43 6.63
CA LYS A 81 1.94 0.73 5.77
C LYS A 81 3.03 0.45 4.73
N ASP A 82 3.30 -0.80 4.43
CA ASP A 82 4.08 -1.20 3.27
C ASP A 82 3.15 -1.24 2.06
N TYR A 83 2.79 -0.05 1.60
CA TYR A 83 1.77 0.13 0.58
C TYR A 83 2.20 -0.37 -0.79
N GLN A 84 3.48 -0.31 -1.08
CA GLN A 84 4.04 -0.80 -2.34
C GLN A 84 3.91 -2.32 -2.44
N THR A 85 4.33 -3.05 -1.40
CA THR A 85 4.18 -4.51 -1.33
C THR A 85 2.71 -4.91 -1.29
N ALA A 86 1.89 -4.19 -0.51
CA ALA A 86 0.44 -4.42 -0.46
C ALA A 86 -0.22 -4.29 -1.84
N SER A 87 0.13 -3.24 -2.60
CA SER A 87 -0.40 -3.03 -3.96
C SER A 87 -0.06 -4.20 -4.89
N GLN A 88 1.17 -4.73 -4.83
CA GLN A 88 1.58 -5.89 -5.63
C GLN A 88 0.78 -7.16 -5.28
N TYR A 89 0.53 -7.41 -3.99
CA TYR A 89 -0.30 -8.56 -3.57
C TYR A 89 -1.77 -8.37 -3.91
N PHE A 90 -2.32 -7.16 -3.84
CA PHE A 90 -3.66 -6.87 -4.31
C PHE A 90 -3.78 -7.06 -5.83
N GLU A 91 -2.76 -6.65 -6.60
CA GLU A 91 -2.69 -6.90 -8.04
C GLU A 91 -2.63 -8.39 -8.35
N THR A 92 -1.80 -9.13 -7.62
CA THR A 92 -1.73 -10.59 -7.72
C THR A 92 -3.09 -11.23 -7.40
N TYR A 93 -3.81 -10.70 -6.39
CA TYR A 93 -5.11 -11.22 -6.04
C TYR A 93 -6.13 -11.07 -7.19
N TYR A 94 -6.36 -9.86 -7.68
CA TYR A 94 -7.40 -9.66 -8.70
C TYR A 94 -7.05 -10.24 -10.07
N THR A 95 -5.77 -10.48 -10.35
CA THR A 95 -5.35 -11.19 -11.57
C THR A 95 -5.52 -12.69 -11.44
N THR A 96 -5.28 -13.26 -10.25
CA THR A 96 -5.42 -14.69 -9.98
C THR A 96 -6.89 -15.09 -9.78
N TYR A 97 -7.67 -14.24 -9.13
CA TYR A 97 -9.09 -14.47 -8.80
C TYR A 97 -9.97 -13.36 -9.38
N PRO A 98 -10.15 -13.28 -10.72
CA PRO A 98 -10.89 -12.19 -11.35
C PRO A 98 -12.39 -12.16 -11.03
N LYS A 99 -12.93 -13.24 -10.44
CA LYS A 99 -14.31 -13.35 -9.93
C LYS A 99 -14.35 -13.60 -8.42
N GLY A 100 -13.25 -13.39 -7.73
CA GLY A 100 -13.13 -13.60 -6.29
C GLY A 100 -13.94 -12.58 -5.48
N GLU A 101 -14.25 -12.94 -4.25
CA GLU A 101 -15.05 -12.13 -3.32
C GLU A 101 -14.43 -10.73 -3.09
N PHE A 102 -13.10 -10.65 -3.04
CA PHE A 102 -12.39 -9.40 -2.73
C PHE A 102 -11.78 -8.72 -3.95
N THR A 103 -12.18 -9.10 -5.18
CA THR A 103 -11.58 -8.60 -6.43
C THR A 103 -11.76 -7.09 -6.59
N GLU A 104 -12.97 -6.57 -6.35
CA GLU A 104 -13.24 -5.13 -6.39
C GLU A 104 -12.41 -4.39 -5.34
N LEU A 105 -12.41 -4.87 -4.09
CA LEU A 105 -11.64 -4.26 -3.00
C LEU A 105 -10.13 -4.28 -3.29
N SER A 106 -9.63 -5.38 -3.84
CA SER A 106 -8.21 -5.51 -4.19
C SER A 106 -7.80 -4.53 -5.29
N ARG A 107 -8.65 -4.33 -6.32
CA ARG A 107 -8.39 -3.30 -7.35
C ARG A 107 -8.36 -1.91 -6.76
N PHE A 108 -9.31 -1.58 -5.88
CA PHE A 108 -9.32 -0.28 -5.21
C PHE A 108 -8.08 -0.09 -4.34
N TYR A 109 -7.78 -1.05 -3.44
CA TYR A 109 -6.66 -0.92 -2.50
C TYR A 109 -5.29 -0.98 -3.18
N SER A 110 -5.16 -1.59 -4.36
CA SER A 110 -3.94 -1.51 -5.16
C SER A 110 -3.62 -0.05 -5.52
N GLY A 111 -4.57 0.69 -6.06
CA GLY A 111 -4.38 2.11 -6.38
C GLY A 111 -4.33 3.02 -5.14
N TYR A 112 -5.18 2.77 -4.17
CA TYR A 112 -5.24 3.55 -2.93
C TYR A 112 -3.96 3.42 -2.09
N GLY A 113 -3.37 2.23 -2.03
CA GLY A 113 -2.07 2.03 -1.37
C GLY A 113 -0.97 2.87 -2.02
N LEU A 114 -0.88 2.86 -3.34
CA LEU A 114 0.09 3.68 -4.08
C LEU A 114 -0.15 5.19 -3.92
N TYR A 115 -1.42 5.62 -3.78
CA TYR A 115 -1.73 7.01 -3.42
C TYR A 115 -1.16 7.39 -2.06
N LEU A 116 -1.32 6.52 -1.05
CA LEU A 116 -0.77 6.74 0.29
C LEU A 116 0.76 6.74 0.31
N ASP A 117 1.40 6.02 -0.62
CA ASP A 117 2.86 5.95 -0.80
C ASP A 117 3.40 7.04 -1.74
N SER A 118 2.52 7.83 -2.34
CA SER A 118 2.89 8.88 -3.29
C SER A 118 3.76 9.95 -2.62
N PRO A 119 5.01 10.18 -3.10
CA PRO A 119 5.98 11.02 -2.42
C PRO A 119 5.71 12.53 -2.56
N ASP A 120 6.56 13.36 -1.92
CA ASP A 120 6.57 14.82 -2.13
C ASP A 120 6.71 15.15 -3.62
N PRO A 121 6.04 16.19 -4.14
CA PRO A 121 6.10 16.59 -5.56
C PRO A 121 7.49 16.81 -6.12
N ARG A 122 8.48 17.13 -5.28
CA ARG A 122 9.88 17.36 -5.71
C ARG A 122 10.66 16.08 -5.98
N LEU A 123 10.13 14.94 -5.56
CA LEU A 123 10.75 13.63 -5.72
C LEU A 123 10.28 12.94 -7.02
N ASP A 124 10.77 11.74 -7.27
CA ASP A 124 10.29 10.90 -8.36
C ASP A 124 8.81 10.53 -8.16
N GLN A 125 8.01 10.71 -9.22
CA GLN A 125 6.56 10.52 -9.18
C GLN A 125 6.09 9.20 -9.81
N SER A 126 6.97 8.23 -9.99
CA SER A 126 6.62 6.94 -10.61
C SER A 126 5.47 6.24 -9.87
N GLN A 127 5.44 6.31 -8.53
CA GLN A 127 4.35 5.75 -7.73
C GLN A 127 3.04 6.53 -7.92
N THR A 128 3.12 7.85 -8.07
CA THR A 128 1.95 8.71 -8.34
C THR A 128 1.29 8.33 -9.68
N TYR A 129 2.07 8.14 -10.73
CA TYR A 129 1.56 7.70 -12.03
C TYR A 129 0.93 6.31 -11.97
N LYS A 130 1.56 5.37 -11.28
CA LYS A 130 0.99 4.03 -11.06
C LYS A 130 -0.32 4.08 -10.26
N ALA A 131 -0.41 4.94 -9.25
CA ALA A 131 -1.64 5.12 -8.48
C ALA A 131 -2.79 5.60 -9.38
N ILE A 132 -2.53 6.59 -10.24
CA ILE A 132 -3.53 7.10 -11.20
C ILE A 132 -3.97 5.98 -12.15
N GLU A 133 -3.01 5.24 -12.72
CA GLU A 133 -3.30 4.11 -13.63
C GLU A 133 -4.19 3.04 -12.95
N GLN A 134 -3.84 2.60 -11.74
CA GLN A 134 -4.61 1.59 -11.01
C GLN A 134 -6.02 2.08 -10.65
N LEU A 135 -6.16 3.34 -10.23
CA LEU A 135 -7.46 3.92 -9.91
C LEU A 135 -8.32 4.15 -11.17
N GLN A 136 -7.71 4.51 -12.30
CA GLN A 136 -8.41 4.61 -13.57
C GLN A 136 -8.95 3.24 -14.00
N LEU A 137 -8.13 2.19 -13.97
CA LEU A 137 -8.55 0.82 -14.25
C LEU A 137 -9.67 0.38 -13.30
N TYR A 138 -9.57 0.74 -12.01
CA TYR A 138 -10.67 0.48 -11.06
C TYR A 138 -11.98 1.12 -11.52
N LEU A 139 -11.98 2.38 -11.91
CA LEU A 139 -13.17 3.10 -12.36
C LEU A 139 -13.74 2.54 -13.69
N GLU A 140 -12.89 2.03 -14.57
CA GLU A 140 -13.31 1.36 -15.81
C GLU A 140 -14.05 0.04 -15.51
N TYR A 141 -13.57 -0.75 -14.54
CA TYR A 141 -14.20 -2.01 -14.15
C TYR A 141 -15.45 -1.82 -13.26
N TYR A 142 -15.43 -0.80 -12.39
CA TYR A 142 -16.45 -0.58 -11.36
C TYR A 142 -16.99 0.87 -11.33
N PRO A 143 -17.56 1.39 -12.44
CA PRO A 143 -17.98 2.78 -12.53
C PRO A 143 -19.15 3.12 -11.60
N GLN A 144 -19.89 2.12 -11.14
CA GLN A 144 -21.05 2.28 -10.24
C GLN A 144 -20.75 1.86 -8.80
N SER A 145 -19.48 1.62 -8.46
CA SER A 145 -19.09 1.28 -7.09
C SER A 145 -19.33 2.44 -6.14
N GLU A 146 -19.66 2.12 -4.90
CA GLU A 146 -19.74 3.12 -3.80
C GLU A 146 -18.41 3.88 -3.61
N ARG A 147 -17.27 3.28 -4.00
CA ARG A 147 -15.93 3.87 -3.94
C ARG A 147 -15.53 4.64 -5.19
N ALA A 148 -16.36 4.64 -6.25
CA ALA A 148 -16.02 5.31 -7.50
C ALA A 148 -15.75 6.81 -7.31
N LYS A 149 -16.58 7.48 -6.50
CA LYS A 149 -16.38 8.90 -6.20
C LYS A 149 -15.10 9.16 -5.41
N GLU A 150 -14.75 8.28 -4.47
CA GLU A 150 -13.50 8.37 -3.70
C GLU A 150 -12.29 8.21 -4.64
N ALA A 151 -12.31 7.21 -5.51
CA ALA A 151 -11.26 6.97 -6.50
C ALA A 151 -11.07 8.18 -7.43
N GLN A 152 -12.16 8.79 -7.91
CA GLN A 152 -12.11 10.00 -8.74
C GLN A 152 -11.47 11.18 -8.00
N ASN A 153 -11.84 11.41 -6.74
CA ASN A 153 -11.27 12.48 -5.94
C ASN A 153 -9.77 12.29 -5.72
N ILE A 154 -9.34 11.06 -5.43
CA ILE A 154 -7.92 10.72 -5.25
C ILE A 154 -7.15 10.95 -6.55
N MET A 155 -7.68 10.54 -7.70
CA MET A 155 -7.05 10.80 -9.00
C MET A 155 -6.88 12.29 -9.25
N PHE A 156 -7.88 13.11 -8.91
CA PHE A 156 -7.80 14.56 -9.02
C PHE A 156 -6.69 15.14 -8.13
N GLU A 157 -6.61 14.71 -6.85
CA GLU A 157 -5.54 15.13 -5.94
C GLU A 157 -4.14 14.76 -6.47
N LEU A 158 -3.99 13.56 -7.06
CA LEU A 158 -2.73 13.14 -7.65
C LEU A 158 -2.36 13.96 -8.90
N GLN A 159 -3.34 14.31 -9.74
CA GLN A 159 -3.14 15.17 -10.90
C GLN A 159 -2.74 16.59 -10.47
N GLU A 160 -3.38 17.14 -9.43
CA GLU A 160 -2.97 18.44 -8.84
C GLU A 160 -1.53 18.37 -8.30
N LYS A 161 -1.14 17.28 -7.66
CA LYS A 161 0.25 17.05 -7.20
C LYS A 161 1.24 17.08 -8.37
N LEU A 162 0.91 16.43 -9.49
CA LEU A 162 1.77 16.43 -10.68
C LEU A 162 1.86 17.83 -11.32
N ALA A 163 0.73 18.54 -11.42
CA ALA A 163 0.72 19.92 -11.89
C ALA A 163 1.55 20.85 -10.98
N TYR A 164 1.49 20.64 -9.66
CA TYR A 164 2.30 21.37 -8.71
C TYR A 164 3.81 21.08 -8.88
N LYS A 165 4.19 19.83 -9.18
CA LYS A 165 5.58 19.48 -9.54
C LYS A 165 6.09 20.31 -10.72
N GLU A 166 5.29 20.40 -11.79
CA GLU A 166 5.65 21.20 -12.97
C GLU A 166 5.80 22.68 -12.61
N LEU A 167 4.90 23.23 -11.80
CA LEU A 167 5.00 24.60 -11.29
C LEU A 167 6.30 24.84 -10.51
N LEU A 168 6.70 23.88 -9.66
CA LEU A 168 7.97 23.96 -8.92
C LEU A 168 9.18 23.97 -9.84
N ALA A 169 9.16 23.19 -10.92
CA ALA A 169 10.21 23.18 -11.94
C ALA A 169 10.30 24.53 -12.67
N VAL A 170 9.18 25.08 -13.10
CA VAL A 170 9.12 26.42 -13.72
C VAL A 170 9.70 27.48 -12.77
N ARG A 171 9.29 27.46 -11.50
CA ARG A 171 9.78 28.39 -10.48
C ARG A 171 11.29 28.27 -10.23
N LEU A 172 11.80 27.03 -10.25
CA LEU A 172 13.24 26.77 -10.12
C LEU A 172 14.01 27.45 -11.27
N TYR A 173 13.60 27.19 -12.51
CA TYR A 173 14.27 27.79 -13.69
C TYR A 173 14.10 29.32 -13.78
N PHE A 174 12.98 29.86 -13.30
CA PHE A 174 12.80 31.28 -13.15
C PHE A 174 13.84 31.89 -12.20
N ASN A 175 13.99 31.31 -11.00
CA ASN A 175 14.97 31.78 -10.03
C ASN A 175 16.42 31.64 -10.56
N LEU A 176 16.74 30.51 -11.22
CA LEU A 176 18.05 30.32 -11.85
C LEU A 176 18.35 31.35 -12.93
N GLY A 177 17.34 31.76 -13.73
CA GLY A 177 17.49 32.78 -14.76
C GLY A 177 18.04 34.09 -14.23
N THR A 178 17.68 34.46 -13.01
CA THR A 178 18.21 35.68 -12.36
C THR A 178 19.72 35.60 -12.10
N TYR A 179 20.24 34.43 -11.75
CA TYR A 179 21.67 34.21 -11.51
C TYR A 179 22.48 33.99 -12.82
N MET A 180 21.81 33.60 -13.91
CA MET A 180 22.41 33.28 -15.19
C MET A 180 22.34 34.45 -16.18
N GLY A 181 22.53 35.70 -15.72
CA GLY A 181 22.52 36.88 -16.53
C GLY A 181 21.17 37.21 -17.17
N ASN A 182 20.08 36.99 -16.46
CA ASN A 182 18.70 37.17 -16.92
C ASN A 182 18.30 36.25 -18.08
N ASN A 183 18.87 35.06 -18.15
CA ASN A 183 18.50 34.08 -19.17
C ASN A 183 17.33 33.20 -18.65
N TYR A 184 16.12 33.48 -19.16
CA TYR A 184 14.88 32.78 -18.77
C TYR A 184 14.42 31.75 -19.80
N LEU A 185 15.24 31.40 -20.79
CA LEU A 185 14.85 30.47 -21.86
C LEU A 185 14.39 29.12 -21.30
N SER A 186 15.12 28.53 -20.34
CA SER A 186 14.76 27.27 -19.71
C SER A 186 13.43 27.36 -18.97
N CYS A 187 13.15 28.49 -18.30
CA CYS A 187 11.86 28.72 -17.63
C CYS A 187 10.72 28.73 -18.67
N VAL A 188 10.87 29.42 -19.78
CA VAL A 188 9.85 29.46 -20.85
C VAL A 188 9.59 28.09 -21.44
N ILE A 189 10.64 27.33 -21.75
CA ILE A 189 10.50 25.95 -22.27
C ILE A 189 9.78 25.04 -21.27
N THR A 190 10.17 25.10 -19.99
CA THR A 190 9.53 24.29 -18.95
C THR A 190 8.05 24.63 -18.76
N ALA A 191 7.72 25.93 -18.75
CA ALA A 191 6.33 26.40 -18.67
C ALA A 191 5.49 25.95 -19.88
N GLN A 192 6.05 26.02 -21.08
CA GLN A 192 5.37 25.56 -22.30
C GLN A 192 5.13 24.05 -22.30
N ASN A 193 6.07 23.28 -21.76
CA ASN A 193 5.89 21.83 -21.62
C ASN A 193 4.84 21.47 -20.56
N ALA A 194 4.83 22.17 -19.43
CA ALA A 194 3.81 21.99 -18.39
C ALA A 194 2.38 22.28 -18.85
N LEU A 195 2.20 23.18 -19.85
CA LEU A 195 0.88 23.48 -20.41
C LEU A 195 0.40 22.46 -21.46
N LYS A 196 1.26 21.53 -21.89
CA LYS A 196 0.93 20.49 -22.89
C LYS A 196 0.56 19.16 -22.26
N ASN A 197 0.91 18.96 -20.99
CA ASN A 197 0.65 17.77 -20.18
C ASN A 197 -0.61 17.93 -19.33
#